data_6afbfbb684558a3a3733ca399835dd09
#
_entry.id   6afbfbb684558a3a3733ca399835dd09
#
_cell.length_a   1.000
_cell.length_b   1.000
_cell.length_c   1.000
_cell.angle_alpha   90.00
_cell.angle_beta   90.00
_cell.angle_gamma   90.00
#
_symmetry.space_group_name_H-M   'P 1'
#
loop_
_entity.id
_entity.type
_entity.pdbx_description
1 polymer ?
#
loop_
_entity_poly.entity_id
_entity_poly.type
_entity_poly.pdbx_seq_one_letter_code
_entity_poly.pdbx_strand_id
1 'polypeptide(L)'
;MIQGLRHAREHTSRSATHDGEEFGQRVDIAATREATGLTRCTVAIIGAGFGGIGMAIRLKRAGWHDFVIIEQADTVGGVWRDNTYPDCACDIPSHLYSLSFAPSADWSRRYPTQAEIRRYLEECVERFGLTPHLRTGVSLKEAKFENAAALWLLRTDPGPNLAARFLVLATGALHRPAIPALRGIESFRGVAFHSARWKHGAEIKGKHVAVIGTGASAAQFVPRIAEDAARLVLFQRTPPWVLPKSDPASNPRNRWALRHVPLLQRSLRAWFYWTHEMRAFGFVLFPGLMAAPERRARSHAKRQVPSDVLRRLLTPVDRMGCKRVLLSNDFLASLTRPNVCLVTVPIAGVVPDGLVTAEGIEYRADVLIFATGFQATNPLGSIKVVGRNGVSLTEAWRNGMQARLGIAVADFPNLFLLGGPNTGLGHNSVVFMLEAQIRHVLRCLRSLKQRNATSVEVRPEVQAAFIRRLDKWMQRTIWLSGCRSWYLDRNGRNTTLWPGFSIGYWLRTLRVSERHYRFADTAAANEGTEAQALH
;
A
#
# COMPACT_ATOMS: atom_id res chain seq x y z
N MET A 1 -65.85 34.47 12.23
CA MET A 1 -66.84 34.75 11.20
C MET A 1 -66.40 34.07 9.94
N ILE A 2 -67.20 33.10 9.50
CA ILE A 2 -67.36 32.53 8.17
C ILE A 2 -66.14 31.73 7.63
N GLN A 3 -66.10 30.41 7.78
CA GLN A 3 -66.78 29.28 7.07
C GLN A 3 -66.80 29.39 5.53
N GLY A 4 -66.08 28.40 4.91
CA GLY A 4 -66.68 27.58 3.86
C GLY A 4 -65.99 27.66 2.51
N LEU A 5 -65.39 26.65 1.98
CA LEU A 5 -65.93 25.67 1.04
C LEU A 5 -64.83 24.81 0.39
N ARG A 6 -65.10 23.52 0.46
CA ARG A 6 -64.38 22.44 -0.24
C ARG A 6 -64.57 22.55 -1.75
N HIS A 7 -63.51 22.23 -2.51
CA HIS A 7 -63.67 21.45 -3.75
C HIS A 7 -62.45 20.59 -4.01
N ALA A 8 -62.73 19.32 -4.11
CA ALA A 8 -61.82 18.27 -4.51
C ALA A 8 -61.42 18.41 -5.99
N ARG A 9 -60.18 18.22 -6.30
CA ARG A 9 -59.74 17.79 -7.63
C ARG A 9 -58.79 16.60 -7.43
N GLU A 10 -59.28 15.44 -7.77
CA GLU A 10 -58.52 14.26 -8.05
C GLU A 10 -57.55 14.51 -9.18
N HIS A 11 -56.24 14.39 -8.91
CA HIS A 11 -55.25 14.18 -9.93
C HIS A 11 -54.59 12.84 -9.65
N THR A 12 -54.94 11.88 -10.49
CA THR A 12 -54.32 10.57 -10.65
C THR A 12 -52.80 10.72 -10.78
N SER A 13 -52.08 10.40 -9.74
CA SER A 13 -50.64 10.13 -9.83
C SER A 13 -50.44 8.72 -10.35
N ARG A 14 -50.02 8.58 -11.60
CA ARG A 14 -49.42 7.32 -12.10
C ARG A 14 -48.15 7.06 -11.33
N SER A 15 -48.17 6.08 -10.44
CA SER A 15 -46.99 5.47 -9.85
C SER A 15 -46.24 4.72 -10.96
N ALA A 16 -45.12 5.24 -11.38
CA ALA A 16 -44.13 4.45 -12.12
C ALA A 16 -43.48 3.50 -11.13
N THR A 17 -43.98 2.28 -11.04
CA THR A 17 -43.29 1.15 -10.44
C THR A 17 -42.08 0.86 -11.32
N HIS A 18 -40.90 1.26 -10.86
CA HIS A 18 -39.66 0.72 -11.37
C HIS A 18 -39.56 -0.70 -10.82
N ASP A 19 -39.92 -1.66 -11.65
CA ASP A 19 -39.58 -3.06 -11.48
C ASP A 19 -38.06 -3.17 -11.49
N GLY A 20 -37.49 -3.19 -10.30
CA GLY A 20 -36.12 -3.66 -10.06
C GLY A 20 -36.12 -5.17 -10.24
N GLU A 21 -36.01 -5.65 -11.49
CA GLU A 21 -35.70 -7.04 -11.74
C GLU A 21 -34.42 -7.40 -11.00
N GLU A 22 -34.57 -8.15 -9.92
CA GLU A 22 -33.49 -8.82 -9.20
C GLU A 22 -32.73 -9.71 -10.19
N PHE A 23 -31.56 -9.22 -10.59
CA PHE A 23 -30.62 -9.99 -11.40
C PHE A 23 -29.93 -11.03 -10.51
N GLY A 24 -30.50 -12.19 -10.50
CA GLY A 24 -29.99 -13.37 -9.83
C GLY A 24 -31.17 -14.31 -9.66
N GLN A 25 -31.22 -15.40 -10.46
CA GLN A 25 -31.87 -16.57 -9.93
C GLN A 25 -31.31 -16.75 -8.53
N ARG A 26 -32.18 -16.62 -7.53
CA ARG A 26 -31.89 -17.05 -6.16
C ARG A 26 -31.56 -18.53 -6.24
N VAL A 27 -30.31 -18.86 -6.56
CA VAL A 27 -29.74 -20.13 -6.13
C VAL A 27 -29.80 -20.02 -4.62
N ASP A 28 -30.64 -20.84 -4.04
CA ASP A 28 -30.96 -20.81 -2.62
C ASP A 28 -29.63 -20.98 -1.86
N ILE A 29 -29.11 -19.85 -1.33
CA ILE A 29 -27.80 -19.77 -0.66
C ILE A 29 -27.79 -20.68 0.57
N ALA A 30 -28.97 -20.92 1.16
CA ALA A 30 -29.16 -21.83 2.28
C ALA A 30 -28.99 -23.31 1.84
N ALA A 31 -29.63 -23.72 0.74
CA ALA A 31 -29.55 -25.09 0.25
C ALA A 31 -28.16 -25.51 -0.27
N THR A 32 -27.38 -24.53 -0.81
CA THR A 32 -26.00 -24.80 -1.27
C THR A 32 -24.98 -24.81 -0.10
N ARG A 33 -25.32 -24.25 1.04
CA ARG A 33 -24.51 -24.25 2.27
C ARG A 33 -24.41 -25.66 2.88
N GLU A 34 -25.48 -26.45 2.79
CA GLU A 34 -25.56 -27.81 3.35
C GLU A 34 -24.77 -28.85 2.53
N ALA A 35 -24.64 -28.66 1.22
CA ALA A 35 -24.02 -29.66 0.36
C ALA A 35 -22.49 -29.60 0.22
N THR A 36 -21.85 -28.41 0.42
CA THR A 36 -20.41 -28.22 0.15
C THR A 36 -19.61 -27.59 1.31
N GLY A 37 -20.25 -27.14 2.38
CA GLY A 37 -19.57 -26.42 3.50
C GLY A 37 -18.92 -25.09 3.10
N LEU A 38 -19.13 -24.60 1.86
CA LEU A 38 -18.53 -23.40 1.30
C LEU A 38 -19.46 -22.19 1.45
N THR A 39 -18.97 -21.13 2.08
CA THR A 39 -19.66 -19.83 2.07
C THR A 39 -19.38 -19.14 0.74
N ARG A 40 -20.43 -18.72 0.00
CA ARG A 40 -20.29 -17.98 -1.26
C ARG A 40 -20.40 -16.48 -1.05
N CYS A 41 -19.65 -15.71 -1.85
CA CYS A 41 -19.79 -14.26 -1.97
C CYS A 41 -19.44 -13.79 -3.39
N THR A 42 -19.91 -12.63 -3.78
CA THR A 42 -19.59 -12.06 -5.08
C THR A 42 -18.16 -11.53 -5.11
N VAL A 43 -17.70 -10.82 -4.08
CA VAL A 43 -16.34 -10.25 -4.04
C VAL A 43 -15.65 -10.59 -2.72
N ALA A 44 -14.49 -11.22 -2.78
CA ALA A 44 -13.59 -11.38 -1.65
C ALA A 44 -12.45 -10.33 -1.73
N ILE A 45 -12.28 -9.55 -0.69
CA ILE A 45 -11.23 -8.53 -0.55
C ILE A 45 -10.25 -9.00 0.51
N ILE A 46 -8.96 -9.10 0.18
CA ILE A 46 -7.92 -9.56 1.09
C ILE A 46 -7.09 -8.37 1.58
N GLY A 47 -7.23 -8.07 2.86
CA GLY A 47 -6.59 -6.96 3.56
C GLY A 47 -7.52 -5.79 3.86
N ALA A 48 -7.49 -5.30 5.10
CA ALA A 48 -8.29 -4.18 5.61
C ALA A 48 -7.45 -2.91 5.87
N GLY A 49 -6.51 -2.59 4.97
CA GLY A 49 -5.85 -1.30 4.88
C GLY A 49 -6.60 -0.32 3.98
N PHE A 50 -5.94 0.78 3.56
CA PHE A 50 -6.52 1.78 2.64
C PHE A 50 -7.14 1.16 1.38
N GLY A 51 -6.47 0.17 0.77
CA GLY A 51 -6.95 -0.47 -0.45
C GLY A 51 -8.26 -1.22 -0.23
N GLY A 52 -8.31 -2.11 0.77
CA GLY A 52 -9.49 -2.94 1.03
C GLY A 52 -10.67 -2.14 1.55
N ILE A 53 -10.46 -1.25 2.52
CA ILE A 53 -11.51 -0.36 3.03
C ILE A 53 -12.05 0.54 1.91
N GLY A 54 -11.15 1.15 1.10
CA GLY A 54 -11.54 1.98 -0.03
C GLY A 54 -12.35 1.21 -1.08
N MET A 55 -11.96 -0.04 -1.37
CA MET A 55 -12.70 -0.92 -2.31
C MET A 55 -14.09 -1.23 -1.76
N ALA A 56 -14.21 -1.63 -0.50
CA ALA A 56 -15.47 -1.96 0.16
C ALA A 56 -16.45 -0.79 0.17
N ILE A 57 -15.99 0.43 0.54
CA ILE A 57 -16.81 1.65 0.48
C ILE A 57 -17.35 1.88 -0.93
N ARG A 58 -16.50 1.71 -1.94
CA ARG A 58 -16.87 1.97 -3.34
C ARG A 58 -17.75 0.89 -3.92
N LEU A 59 -17.61 -0.37 -3.52
CA LEU A 59 -18.54 -1.46 -3.84
C LEU A 59 -19.93 -1.14 -3.28
N LYS A 60 -20.03 -0.86 -1.98
CA LYS A 60 -21.30 -0.55 -1.31
C LYS A 60 -22.01 0.63 -1.95
N ARG A 61 -21.28 1.73 -2.26
CA ARG A 61 -21.83 2.88 -2.99
C ARG A 61 -22.24 2.59 -4.44
N ALA A 62 -21.73 1.53 -5.03
CA ALA A 62 -22.07 1.09 -6.38
C ALA A 62 -23.18 0.02 -6.40
N GLY A 63 -23.82 -0.26 -5.24
CA GLY A 63 -24.90 -1.24 -5.11
C GLY A 63 -24.43 -2.69 -5.03
N TRP A 64 -23.14 -2.93 -4.77
CA TRP A 64 -22.60 -4.27 -4.54
C TRP A 64 -22.52 -4.50 -3.03
N HIS A 65 -23.42 -5.31 -2.47
CA HIS A 65 -23.51 -5.56 -1.04
C HIS A 65 -23.02 -6.95 -0.64
N ASP A 66 -22.92 -7.87 -1.60
CA ASP A 66 -22.42 -9.22 -1.37
C ASP A 66 -20.89 -9.26 -1.55
N PHE A 67 -20.18 -8.88 -0.48
CA PHE A 67 -18.73 -8.96 -0.41
C PHE A 67 -18.26 -9.24 1.01
N VAL A 68 -17.03 -9.76 1.12
CA VAL A 68 -16.34 -9.99 2.39
C VAL A 68 -14.95 -9.35 2.35
N ILE A 69 -14.51 -8.79 3.48
CA ILE A 69 -13.15 -8.32 3.70
C ILE A 69 -12.49 -9.28 4.69
N ILE A 70 -11.37 -9.86 4.28
CA ILE A 70 -10.58 -10.80 5.11
C ILE A 70 -9.30 -10.08 5.54
N GLU A 71 -9.08 -9.95 6.85
CA GLU A 71 -7.91 -9.35 7.45
C GLU A 71 -7.24 -10.34 8.41
N GLN A 72 -5.93 -10.55 8.24
CA GLN A 72 -5.17 -11.51 9.05
C GLN A 72 -4.99 -11.09 10.52
N ALA A 73 -5.04 -9.80 10.80
CA ALA A 73 -4.94 -9.29 12.15
C ALA A 73 -6.33 -9.02 12.77
N ASP A 74 -6.35 -8.83 14.08
CA ASP A 74 -7.60 -8.66 14.86
C ASP A 74 -8.30 -7.33 14.59
N THR A 75 -7.60 -6.36 13.99
CA THR A 75 -8.14 -5.02 13.71
C THR A 75 -7.75 -4.54 12.32
N VAL A 76 -8.49 -3.54 11.82
CA VAL A 76 -8.21 -2.86 10.55
C VAL A 76 -7.01 -1.92 10.64
N GLY A 77 -6.55 -1.39 9.51
CA GLY A 77 -5.53 -0.34 9.45
C GLY A 77 -4.27 -0.70 8.65
N GLY A 78 -4.00 -2.00 8.44
CA GLY A 78 -2.83 -2.46 7.67
C GLY A 78 -1.52 -1.90 8.24
N VAL A 79 -0.67 -1.30 7.41
CA VAL A 79 0.63 -0.73 7.84
C VAL A 79 0.50 0.34 8.93
N TRP A 80 -0.62 1.04 9.04
CA TRP A 80 -0.87 2.05 10.05
C TRP A 80 -1.36 1.48 11.38
N ARG A 81 -1.79 0.22 11.42
CA ARG A 81 -1.93 -0.57 12.64
C ARG A 81 -0.57 -1.10 13.10
N ASP A 82 0.25 -1.62 12.17
CA ASP A 82 1.45 -2.40 12.47
C ASP A 82 2.65 -1.56 12.88
N ASN A 83 2.82 -0.36 12.29
CA ASN A 83 3.97 0.49 12.55
C ASN A 83 3.68 1.47 13.69
N THR A 84 3.99 1.07 14.92
CA THR A 84 3.70 1.82 16.16
C THR A 84 4.96 2.35 16.85
N TYR A 85 6.08 2.42 16.14
CA TYR A 85 7.32 2.99 16.67
C TYR A 85 7.17 4.49 16.99
N PRO A 86 7.98 5.05 17.91
CA PRO A 86 7.90 6.44 18.30
C PRO A 86 7.95 7.42 17.12
N ASP A 87 7.11 8.44 17.13
CA ASP A 87 6.95 9.47 16.08
C ASP A 87 6.55 8.93 14.69
N CYS A 88 6.00 7.73 14.61
CA CYS A 88 5.51 7.19 13.35
C CYS A 88 4.45 8.12 12.73
N ALA A 89 4.77 8.68 11.56
CA ALA A 89 3.92 9.62 10.84
C ALA A 89 4.07 9.45 9.32
N CYS A 90 3.09 9.94 8.59
CA CYS A 90 3.15 10.01 7.13
C CYS A 90 4.07 11.14 6.66
N ASP A 91 4.64 11.01 5.47
CA ASP A 91 5.42 12.03 4.76
C ASP A 91 4.65 12.67 3.59
N ILE A 92 3.35 12.38 3.51
CA ILE A 92 2.39 12.98 2.57
C ILE A 92 1.38 13.80 3.37
N PRO A 93 0.97 15.00 2.91
CA PRO A 93 0.00 15.85 3.61
C PRO A 93 -1.32 15.13 3.90
N SER A 94 -1.86 15.31 5.11
CA SER A 94 -3.04 14.62 5.64
C SER A 94 -4.26 14.66 4.72
N HIS A 95 -4.61 15.84 4.21
CA HIS A 95 -5.75 15.98 3.29
C HIS A 95 -5.55 15.29 1.94
N LEU A 96 -4.32 14.97 1.56
CA LEU A 96 -4.00 14.20 0.36
C LEU A 96 -3.89 12.71 0.68
N TYR A 97 -3.44 12.35 1.92
CA TYR A 97 -3.31 10.97 2.37
C TYR A 97 -4.60 10.47 3.06
N SER A 98 -5.74 10.75 2.44
CA SER A 98 -7.08 10.30 2.83
C SER A 98 -7.87 9.94 1.57
N LEU A 99 -8.94 9.18 1.69
CA LEU A 99 -9.81 8.83 0.57
C LEU A 99 -10.60 10.07 0.12
N SER A 100 -10.58 10.40 -1.17
CA SER A 100 -11.25 11.59 -1.72
C SER A 100 -12.77 11.56 -1.53
N PHE A 101 -13.32 10.37 -1.42
CA PHE A 101 -14.76 10.14 -1.20
C PHE A 101 -15.12 9.94 0.28
N ALA A 102 -14.14 9.98 1.18
CA ALA A 102 -14.29 9.97 2.62
C ALA A 102 -13.30 10.97 3.27
N PRO A 103 -13.40 12.27 2.93
CA PRO A 103 -12.49 13.26 3.47
C PRO A 103 -12.66 13.43 4.98
N SER A 104 -11.57 13.78 5.70
CA SER A 104 -11.58 14.20 7.09
C SER A 104 -10.99 15.61 7.22
N ALA A 105 -11.55 16.42 8.11
CA ALA A 105 -11.04 17.73 8.49
C ALA A 105 -10.21 17.70 9.80
N ASP A 106 -10.22 16.56 10.51
CA ASP A 106 -9.78 16.45 11.91
C ASP A 106 -8.30 16.08 12.07
N TRP A 107 -7.47 16.50 11.14
CA TRP A 107 -6.03 16.30 11.22
C TRP A 107 -5.36 17.33 12.13
N SER A 108 -4.52 16.87 13.06
CA SER A 108 -3.82 17.75 14.02
C SER A 108 -2.71 18.58 13.37
N ARG A 109 -2.15 18.12 12.27
CA ARG A 109 -1.01 18.73 11.57
C ARG A 109 -0.97 18.37 10.09
N ARG A 110 -0.01 18.98 9.37
CA ARG A 110 0.15 18.75 7.92
C ARG A 110 0.44 17.30 7.60
N TYR A 111 1.30 16.62 8.33
CA TYR A 111 1.64 15.21 8.13
C TYR A 111 1.03 14.39 9.26
N PRO A 112 0.01 13.56 8.97
CA PRO A 112 -0.75 12.89 10.01
C PRO A 112 0.10 11.84 10.72
N THR A 113 -0.10 11.72 12.03
CA THR A 113 0.51 10.65 12.83
C THR A 113 -0.10 9.30 12.51
N GLN A 114 0.60 8.23 12.86
CA GLN A 114 0.13 6.86 12.75
C GLN A 114 -1.24 6.67 13.42
N ALA A 115 -1.37 7.16 14.65
CA ALA A 115 -2.61 7.03 15.42
C ALA A 115 -3.80 7.75 14.75
N GLU A 116 -3.58 8.91 14.14
CA GLU A 116 -4.64 9.63 13.41
C GLU A 116 -5.07 8.88 12.16
N ILE A 117 -4.11 8.31 11.41
CA ILE A 117 -4.44 7.56 10.19
C ILE A 117 -5.16 6.26 10.55
N ARG A 118 -4.73 5.56 11.60
CA ARG A 118 -5.40 4.37 12.08
C ARG A 118 -6.85 4.68 12.47
N ARG A 119 -7.07 5.69 13.31
CA ARG A 119 -8.40 6.17 13.71
C ARG A 119 -9.26 6.52 12.50
N TYR A 120 -8.71 7.26 11.54
CA TYR A 120 -9.41 7.60 10.30
C TYR A 120 -9.91 6.36 9.53
N LEU A 121 -9.13 5.29 9.48
CA LEU A 121 -9.55 4.04 8.82
C LEU A 121 -10.62 3.31 9.63
N GLU A 122 -10.52 3.31 10.97
CA GLU A 122 -11.53 2.77 11.88
C GLU A 122 -12.87 3.55 11.73
N GLU A 123 -12.82 4.88 11.72
CA GLU A 123 -13.96 5.75 11.44
C GLU A 123 -14.59 5.50 10.05
N CYS A 124 -13.78 5.20 9.04
CA CYS A 124 -14.29 4.82 7.73
C CYS A 124 -15.06 3.50 7.79
N VAL A 125 -14.62 2.51 8.55
CA VAL A 125 -15.34 1.24 8.72
C VAL A 125 -16.70 1.47 9.37
N GLU A 126 -16.75 2.23 10.43
CA GLU A 126 -17.98 2.57 11.15
C GLU A 126 -18.95 3.41 10.29
N ARG A 127 -18.47 4.54 9.78
CA ARG A 127 -19.25 5.51 8.98
C ARG A 127 -19.91 4.87 7.77
N PHE A 128 -19.26 3.90 7.14
CA PHE A 128 -19.80 3.24 5.96
C PHE A 128 -20.43 1.89 6.26
N GLY A 129 -20.56 1.52 7.54
CA GLY A 129 -21.19 0.28 7.98
C GLY A 129 -20.54 -0.96 7.36
N LEU A 130 -19.20 -1.05 7.43
CA LEU A 130 -18.45 -2.18 6.84
C LEU A 130 -18.29 -3.35 7.80
N THR A 131 -18.57 -3.17 9.08
CA THR A 131 -18.40 -4.20 10.13
C THR A 131 -19.05 -5.55 9.78
N PRO A 132 -20.29 -5.62 9.23
CA PRO A 132 -20.90 -6.92 8.87
C PRO A 132 -20.15 -7.68 7.76
N HIS A 133 -19.36 -6.97 6.96
CA HIS A 133 -18.57 -7.56 5.86
C HIS A 133 -17.14 -7.92 6.28
N LEU A 134 -16.72 -7.59 7.50
CA LEU A 134 -15.34 -7.72 7.95
C LEU A 134 -15.14 -9.02 8.73
N ARG A 135 -14.10 -9.77 8.37
CA ARG A 135 -13.59 -10.94 9.08
C ARG A 135 -12.14 -10.70 9.44
N THR A 136 -11.90 -10.39 10.71
CA THR A 136 -10.57 -10.17 11.29
C THR A 136 -10.03 -11.44 11.93
N GLY A 137 -8.71 -11.50 12.16
CA GLY A 137 -8.04 -12.70 12.68
C GLY A 137 -8.02 -13.87 11.70
N VAL A 138 -8.32 -13.63 10.41
CA VAL A 138 -8.45 -14.65 9.38
C VAL A 138 -7.43 -14.45 8.26
N SER A 139 -6.58 -15.43 8.03
CA SER A 139 -5.56 -15.42 6.98
C SER A 139 -6.01 -16.18 5.74
N LEU A 140 -5.82 -15.61 4.56
CA LEU A 140 -5.89 -16.36 3.31
C LEU A 140 -4.61 -17.20 3.17
N LYS A 141 -4.75 -18.51 2.99
CA LYS A 141 -3.64 -19.44 2.74
C LYS A 141 -3.50 -19.76 1.25
N GLU A 142 -4.64 -20.00 0.59
CA GLU A 142 -4.65 -20.35 -0.83
C GLU A 142 -5.89 -19.77 -1.51
N ALA A 143 -5.71 -19.32 -2.75
CA ALA A 143 -6.80 -18.98 -3.67
C ALA A 143 -6.57 -19.74 -4.99
N LYS A 144 -7.53 -20.54 -5.41
CA LYS A 144 -7.47 -21.32 -6.65
C LYS A 144 -8.67 -20.98 -7.54
N PHE A 145 -8.39 -20.64 -8.80
CA PHE A 145 -9.44 -20.38 -9.78
C PHE A 145 -10.00 -21.69 -10.33
N GLU A 146 -11.31 -21.84 -10.25
CA GLU A 146 -12.04 -22.98 -10.83
C GLU A 146 -12.63 -22.57 -12.17
N ASN A 147 -12.13 -23.17 -13.24
CA ASN A 147 -12.47 -22.77 -14.61
C ASN A 147 -13.96 -23.00 -14.93
N ALA A 148 -14.50 -24.18 -14.56
CA ALA A 148 -15.87 -24.58 -14.91
C ALA A 148 -16.92 -23.66 -14.27
N ALA A 149 -16.69 -23.23 -13.03
CA ALA A 149 -17.60 -22.36 -12.30
C ALA A 149 -17.26 -20.87 -12.42
N ALA A 150 -16.10 -20.51 -12.99
CA ALA A 150 -15.53 -19.17 -13.01
C ALA A 150 -15.45 -18.53 -11.61
N LEU A 151 -15.05 -19.30 -10.62
CA LEU A 151 -15.00 -18.92 -9.20
C LEU A 151 -13.59 -19.08 -8.62
N TRP A 152 -13.26 -18.23 -7.64
CA TRP A 152 -12.12 -18.39 -6.78
C TRP A 152 -12.50 -19.20 -5.55
N LEU A 153 -11.85 -20.34 -5.35
CA LEU A 153 -11.92 -21.14 -4.12
C LEU A 153 -10.84 -20.65 -3.16
N LEU A 154 -11.25 -20.18 -1.99
CA LEU A 154 -10.39 -19.54 -0.99
C LEU A 154 -10.31 -20.44 0.24
N ARG A 155 -9.08 -20.85 0.59
CA ARG A 155 -8.80 -21.55 1.85
C ARG A 155 -8.29 -20.54 2.87
N THR A 156 -9.05 -20.37 3.95
CA THR A 156 -8.76 -19.44 5.05
C THR A 156 -8.37 -20.20 6.32
N ASP A 157 -7.69 -19.50 7.24
CA ASP A 157 -7.24 -20.05 8.51
C ASP A 157 -7.12 -18.94 9.58
N PRO A 158 -7.82 -19.03 10.71
CA PRO A 158 -8.97 -19.92 10.94
C PRO A 158 -10.17 -19.52 10.10
N GLY A 159 -11.12 -20.43 9.90
CA GLY A 159 -12.40 -20.10 9.30
C GLY A 159 -12.84 -21.04 8.18
N PRO A 160 -14.07 -20.85 7.71
CA PRO A 160 -14.62 -21.64 6.62
C PRO A 160 -13.97 -21.28 5.28
N ASN A 161 -13.86 -22.26 4.39
CA ASN A 161 -13.50 -22.00 3.01
C ASN A 161 -14.59 -21.17 2.32
N LEU A 162 -14.17 -20.36 1.35
CA LEU A 162 -15.03 -19.42 0.64
C LEU A 162 -14.98 -19.68 -0.86
N ALA A 163 -16.07 -19.40 -1.55
CA ALA A 163 -16.09 -19.29 -3.00
C ALA A 163 -16.49 -17.86 -3.39
N ALA A 164 -15.65 -17.20 -4.21
CA ALA A 164 -15.88 -15.83 -4.63
C ALA A 164 -15.79 -15.68 -6.14
N ARG A 165 -16.70 -14.93 -6.76
CA ARG A 165 -16.63 -14.63 -8.20
C ARG A 165 -15.43 -13.74 -8.53
N PHE A 166 -15.14 -12.78 -7.68
CA PHE A 166 -14.03 -11.83 -7.83
C PHE A 166 -13.13 -11.88 -6.61
N LEU A 167 -11.81 -11.90 -6.86
CA LEU A 167 -10.79 -11.82 -5.83
C LEU A 167 -10.04 -10.48 -5.95
N VAL A 168 -10.04 -9.67 -4.89
CA VAL A 168 -9.31 -8.42 -4.82
C VAL A 168 -8.20 -8.54 -3.77
N LEU A 169 -6.95 -8.57 -4.22
CA LEU A 169 -5.79 -8.59 -3.32
C LEU A 169 -5.39 -7.16 -2.97
N ALA A 170 -5.68 -6.75 -1.74
CA ALA A 170 -5.33 -5.45 -1.16
C ALA A 170 -4.29 -5.60 -0.03
N THR A 171 -3.37 -6.57 -0.18
CA THR A 171 -2.40 -6.99 0.84
C THR A 171 -1.35 -5.92 1.17
N GLY A 172 -1.13 -4.94 0.26
CA GLY A 172 -0.10 -3.92 0.41
C GLY A 172 1.32 -4.45 0.19
N ALA A 173 2.28 -3.56 -0.07
CA ALA A 173 3.67 -3.91 -0.34
C ALA A 173 4.61 -3.78 0.87
N LEU A 174 4.20 -3.05 1.93
CA LEU A 174 5.04 -2.68 3.07
C LEU A 174 4.53 -3.31 4.38
N HIS A 175 4.12 -4.59 4.36
CA HIS A 175 3.61 -5.28 5.55
C HIS A 175 4.52 -6.42 6.03
N ARG A 176 5.43 -6.91 5.16
CA ARG A 176 6.36 -8.00 5.50
C ARG A 176 7.74 -7.45 5.81
N PRO A 177 8.22 -7.52 7.07
CA PRO A 177 9.55 -7.11 7.44
C PRO A 177 10.65 -7.80 6.62
N ALA A 178 11.69 -7.07 6.26
CA ALA A 178 12.89 -7.61 5.64
C ALA A 178 14.02 -7.65 6.70
N ILE A 179 14.14 -8.77 7.40
CA ILE A 179 15.21 -8.99 8.38
C ILE A 179 16.38 -9.65 7.64
N PRO A 180 17.59 -9.04 7.65
CA PRO A 180 18.75 -9.63 7.03
C PRO A 180 19.17 -10.91 7.77
N ALA A 181 19.65 -11.91 7.05
CA ALA A 181 20.29 -13.08 7.64
C ALA A 181 21.66 -12.65 8.18
N LEU A 182 21.75 -12.41 9.48
CA LEU A 182 23.00 -12.10 10.18
C LEU A 182 23.51 -13.36 10.87
N ARG A 183 24.78 -13.68 10.64
CA ARG A 183 25.44 -14.80 11.30
C ARG A 183 25.40 -14.60 12.82
N GLY A 184 24.97 -15.60 13.58
CA GLY A 184 24.96 -15.60 15.04
C GLY A 184 23.76 -14.86 15.66
N ILE A 185 22.73 -14.47 14.88
CA ILE A 185 21.56 -13.74 15.43
C ILE A 185 20.83 -14.55 16.51
N GLU A 186 20.84 -15.86 16.41
CA GLU A 186 20.25 -16.79 17.37
C GLU A 186 20.96 -16.80 18.73
N SER A 187 22.22 -16.37 18.81
CA SER A 187 22.99 -16.27 20.05
C SER A 187 22.72 -15.00 20.85
N PHE A 188 22.03 -14.01 20.24
CA PHE A 188 21.80 -12.72 20.89
C PHE A 188 20.94 -12.85 22.15
N ARG A 189 21.47 -12.42 23.28
CA ARG A 189 20.79 -12.52 24.59
C ARG A 189 19.81 -11.38 24.85
N GLY A 190 19.95 -10.25 24.14
CA GLY A 190 19.13 -9.07 24.30
C GLY A 190 17.77 -9.18 23.58
N VAL A 191 17.05 -8.09 23.54
CA VAL A 191 15.76 -8.01 22.86
C VAL A 191 15.95 -7.57 21.41
N ALA A 192 15.61 -8.42 20.44
CA ALA A 192 15.66 -8.10 19.02
C ALA A 192 14.27 -8.00 18.40
N PHE A 193 14.01 -6.95 17.59
CA PHE A 193 12.75 -6.77 16.87
C PHE A 193 12.90 -5.87 15.64
N HIS A 194 11.96 -6.01 14.71
CA HIS A 194 11.86 -5.13 13.56
C HIS A 194 10.97 -3.91 13.88
N SER A 195 11.29 -2.73 13.34
CA SER A 195 10.53 -1.48 13.58
C SER A 195 9.03 -1.62 13.30
N ALA A 196 8.62 -2.42 12.30
CA ALA A 196 7.20 -2.70 12.01
C ALA A 196 6.54 -3.68 12.99
N ARG A 197 7.26 -4.17 13.97
CA ARG A 197 6.79 -5.03 15.06
C ARG A 197 7.35 -4.51 16.37
N TRP A 198 7.10 -3.23 16.62
CA TRP A 198 7.66 -2.51 17.76
C TRP A 198 7.26 -3.18 19.08
N LYS A 199 8.25 -3.51 19.90
CA LYS A 199 8.03 -4.07 21.24
C LYS A 199 7.94 -2.95 22.26
N HIS A 200 6.73 -2.49 22.57
CA HIS A 200 6.49 -1.41 23.54
C HIS A 200 6.97 -1.73 24.96
N GLY A 201 7.05 -3.02 25.32
CA GLY A 201 7.62 -3.46 26.60
C GLY A 201 9.14 -3.56 26.63
N ALA A 202 9.84 -3.27 25.52
CA ALA A 202 11.30 -3.26 25.52
C ALA A 202 11.79 -1.97 26.21
N GLU A 203 12.56 -2.14 27.29
CA GLU A 203 13.18 -1.04 28.00
C GLU A 203 14.31 -0.44 27.17
N ILE A 204 14.19 0.82 26.80
CA ILE A 204 15.21 1.59 26.04
C ILE A 204 16.04 2.48 26.99
N LYS A 205 15.40 2.99 28.05
CA LYS A 205 16.02 3.95 28.97
C LYS A 205 17.22 3.30 29.69
N GLY A 206 18.37 3.95 29.57
CA GLY A 206 19.60 3.49 30.19
C GLY A 206 20.24 2.25 29.52
N LYS A 207 19.74 1.79 28.38
CA LYS A 207 20.25 0.60 27.65
C LYS A 207 21.20 0.98 26.51
N HIS A 208 22.03 0.03 26.11
CA HIS A 208 22.79 0.06 24.86
C HIS A 208 21.89 -0.42 23.73
N VAL A 209 21.61 0.45 22.77
CA VAL A 209 20.68 0.17 21.66
C VAL A 209 21.42 0.17 20.35
N ALA A 210 21.32 -0.91 19.60
CA ALA A 210 21.81 -0.99 18.22
C ALA A 210 20.64 -0.88 17.24
N VAL A 211 20.77 0.00 16.24
CA VAL A 211 19.78 0.19 15.15
C VAL A 211 20.44 -0.13 13.82
N ILE A 212 19.85 -1.04 13.05
CA ILE A 212 20.34 -1.39 11.72
C ILE A 212 19.46 -0.72 10.66
N GLY A 213 20.04 0.25 9.95
CA GLY A 213 19.38 0.98 8.86
C GLY A 213 19.01 2.41 9.20
N THR A 214 19.03 3.27 8.18
CA THR A 214 18.82 4.72 8.23
C THR A 214 17.66 5.17 7.33
N GLY A 215 16.67 4.28 7.10
CA GLY A 215 15.51 4.58 6.28
C GLY A 215 14.46 5.44 7.00
N ALA A 216 13.26 5.55 6.39
CA ALA A 216 12.18 6.42 6.88
C ALA A 216 11.75 6.12 8.32
N SER A 217 11.73 4.85 8.73
CA SER A 217 11.39 4.49 10.12
C SER A 217 12.47 4.96 11.09
N ALA A 218 13.75 4.66 10.82
CA ALA A 218 14.86 5.09 11.67
C ALA A 218 14.92 6.61 11.82
N ALA A 219 14.70 7.36 10.73
CA ALA A 219 14.72 8.82 10.77
C ALA A 219 13.63 9.42 11.67
N GLN A 220 12.59 8.66 12.01
CA GLN A 220 11.52 9.08 12.91
C GLN A 220 11.77 8.66 14.35
N PHE A 221 12.13 7.39 14.62
CA PHE A 221 12.27 6.93 15.99
C PHE A 221 13.66 7.15 16.61
N VAL A 222 14.75 7.18 15.81
CA VAL A 222 16.12 7.36 16.34
C VAL A 222 16.26 8.63 17.18
N PRO A 223 15.75 9.81 16.77
CA PRO A 223 15.80 11.01 17.61
C PRO A 223 15.18 10.80 18.99
N ARG A 224 14.09 10.04 19.08
CA ARG A 224 13.35 9.80 20.33
C ARG A 224 14.07 8.82 21.25
N ILE A 225 14.47 7.69 20.70
CA ILE A 225 15.17 6.69 21.54
C ILE A 225 16.59 7.12 21.93
N ALA A 226 17.23 8.01 21.16
CA ALA A 226 18.52 8.59 21.51
C ALA A 226 18.47 9.51 22.76
N GLU A 227 17.28 9.99 23.14
CA GLU A 227 17.09 10.78 24.35
C GLU A 227 17.19 9.90 25.62
N ASP A 228 16.73 8.66 25.54
CA ASP A 228 16.60 7.75 26.67
C ASP A 228 17.74 6.70 26.75
N ALA A 229 18.33 6.33 25.61
CA ALA A 229 19.37 5.32 25.56
C ALA A 229 20.67 5.78 26.24
N ALA A 230 21.31 4.90 27.02
CA ALA A 230 22.65 5.16 27.53
C ALA A 230 23.66 5.30 26.38
N ARG A 231 23.55 4.45 25.38
CA ARG A 231 24.30 4.51 24.13
C ARG A 231 23.45 4.01 22.98
N LEU A 232 23.48 4.70 21.85
CA LEU A 232 22.83 4.31 20.61
C LEU A 232 23.91 4.12 19.53
N VAL A 233 23.93 2.94 18.91
CA VAL A 233 24.81 2.63 17.77
C VAL A 233 23.93 2.48 16.52
N LEU A 234 24.11 3.37 15.54
CA LEU A 234 23.36 3.36 14.29
C LEU A 234 24.22 2.81 13.15
N PHE A 235 23.86 1.66 12.63
CA PHE A 235 24.55 1.04 11.49
C PHE A 235 23.97 1.56 10.17
N GLN A 236 24.81 2.24 9.39
CA GLN A 236 24.47 2.86 8.14
C GLN A 236 25.20 2.19 6.96
N ARG A 237 24.47 1.57 6.06
CA ARG A 237 25.04 1.09 4.79
C ARG A 237 25.22 2.22 3.78
N THR A 238 24.23 3.08 3.64
CA THR A 238 24.25 4.25 2.75
C THR A 238 23.42 5.37 3.38
N PRO A 239 23.90 6.63 3.35
CA PRO A 239 23.18 7.76 3.92
C PRO A 239 21.92 8.08 3.10
N PRO A 240 20.82 8.50 3.73
CA PRO A 240 19.63 8.98 3.07
C PRO A 240 19.71 10.48 2.76
N TRP A 241 19.01 10.94 1.71
CA TRP A 241 18.72 12.36 1.55
C TRP A 241 17.66 12.82 2.55
N VAL A 242 17.98 13.84 3.36
CA VAL A 242 17.08 14.40 4.39
C VAL A 242 16.79 15.85 4.06
N LEU A 243 15.52 16.18 3.90
CA LEU A 243 15.01 17.55 3.74
C LEU A 243 14.35 18.03 5.02
N PRO A 244 14.31 19.35 5.27
CA PRO A 244 13.56 19.89 6.41
C PRO A 244 12.07 19.57 6.27
N LYS A 245 11.45 19.16 7.38
CA LYS A 245 10.03 18.85 7.49
C LYS A 245 9.25 20.10 7.92
N SER A 246 8.45 20.66 7.01
CA SER A 246 7.52 21.74 7.35
C SER A 246 6.18 21.13 7.79
N ASP A 247 5.99 20.98 9.08
CA ASP A 247 4.85 20.28 9.68
C ASP A 247 4.07 21.17 10.67
N PRO A 248 3.41 22.25 10.19
CA PRO A 248 2.63 23.12 11.04
C PRO A 248 1.43 22.39 11.62
N ALA A 249 1.14 22.68 12.90
CA ALA A 249 -0.09 22.25 13.54
C ALA A 249 -1.32 22.86 12.85
N SER A 250 -2.41 22.13 12.82
CA SER A 250 -3.69 22.61 12.31
C SER A 250 -4.34 23.56 13.32
N ASN A 251 -4.65 24.77 12.89
CA ASN A 251 -5.40 25.73 13.69
C ASN A 251 -6.87 25.24 13.84
N PRO A 252 -7.50 25.32 15.04
CA PRO A 252 -8.90 24.98 15.24
C PRO A 252 -9.86 25.70 14.29
N ARG A 253 -9.61 26.99 13.98
CA ARG A 253 -10.41 27.76 13.01
C ARG A 253 -10.33 27.15 11.60
N ASN A 254 -9.13 26.75 11.18
CA ASN A 254 -8.94 26.10 9.88
C ASN A 254 -9.67 24.76 9.81
N ARG A 255 -9.61 23.96 10.89
CA ARG A 255 -10.35 22.67 10.96
C ARG A 255 -11.84 22.90 10.89
N TRP A 256 -12.37 23.90 11.61
CA TRP A 256 -13.78 24.29 11.53
C TRP A 256 -14.17 24.67 10.10
N ALA A 257 -13.40 25.55 9.43
CA ALA A 257 -13.66 25.97 8.06
C ALA A 257 -13.63 24.77 7.09
N LEU A 258 -12.65 23.87 7.20
CA LEU A 258 -12.53 22.66 6.36
C LEU A 258 -13.69 21.68 6.59
N ARG A 259 -14.26 21.64 7.80
CA ARG A 259 -15.42 20.80 8.12
C ARG A 259 -16.71 21.34 7.50
N HIS A 260 -16.91 22.68 7.52
CA HIS A 260 -18.16 23.30 7.11
C HIS A 260 -18.14 23.79 5.64
N VAL A 261 -16.96 23.94 5.02
CA VAL A 261 -16.79 24.38 3.63
C VAL A 261 -16.15 23.28 2.79
N PRO A 262 -16.92 22.34 2.24
CA PRO A 262 -16.37 21.19 1.48
C PRO A 262 -15.52 21.61 0.26
N LEU A 263 -15.83 22.75 -0.36
CA LEU A 263 -15.06 23.27 -1.49
C LEU A 263 -13.64 23.66 -1.07
N LEU A 264 -13.47 24.27 0.12
CA LEU A 264 -12.16 24.62 0.65
C LEU A 264 -11.31 23.36 0.89
N GLN A 265 -11.91 22.31 1.42
CA GLN A 265 -11.21 21.04 1.65
C GLN A 265 -10.79 20.39 0.31
N ARG A 266 -11.66 20.43 -0.71
CA ARG A 266 -11.34 19.93 -2.06
C ARG A 266 -10.22 20.75 -2.71
N SER A 267 -10.26 22.07 -2.58
CA SER A 267 -9.24 22.98 -3.12
C SER A 267 -7.88 22.75 -2.44
N LEU A 268 -7.85 22.61 -1.10
CA LEU A 268 -6.64 22.31 -0.36
C LEU A 268 -6.04 20.95 -0.76
N ARG A 269 -6.90 19.93 -0.93
CA ARG A 269 -6.46 18.62 -1.45
C ARG A 269 -5.88 18.73 -2.86
N ALA A 270 -6.54 19.48 -3.75
CA ALA A 270 -6.07 19.71 -5.11
C ALA A 270 -4.73 20.45 -5.13
N TRP A 271 -4.57 21.47 -4.28
CA TRP A 271 -3.31 22.18 -4.10
C TRP A 271 -2.16 21.25 -3.70
N PHE A 272 -2.36 20.42 -2.66
CA PHE A 272 -1.35 19.43 -2.25
C PHE A 272 -1.09 18.41 -3.37
N TYR A 273 -2.12 17.96 -4.07
CA TYR A 273 -1.96 17.03 -5.18
C TYR A 273 -1.06 17.62 -6.27
N TRP A 274 -1.37 18.80 -6.77
CA TRP A 274 -0.62 19.40 -7.87
C TRP A 274 0.81 19.80 -7.48
N THR A 275 1.01 20.32 -6.28
CA THR A 275 2.36 20.64 -5.79
C THR A 275 3.25 19.42 -5.65
N HIS A 276 2.67 18.25 -5.33
CA HIS A 276 3.41 16.98 -5.30
C HIS A 276 3.57 16.39 -6.69
N GLU A 277 2.55 16.50 -7.54
CA GLU A 277 2.59 16.00 -8.92
C GLU A 277 3.68 16.71 -9.75
N MET A 278 3.88 18.01 -9.54
CA MET A 278 4.96 18.76 -10.20
C MET A 278 6.37 18.23 -9.87
N ARG A 279 6.55 17.58 -8.72
CA ARG A 279 7.84 16.92 -8.39
C ARG A 279 8.17 15.78 -9.34
N ALA A 280 7.17 15.18 -9.99
CA ALA A 280 7.37 14.12 -10.98
C ALA A 280 8.28 14.56 -12.14
N PHE A 281 8.32 15.87 -12.48
CA PHE A 281 9.24 16.36 -13.50
C PHE A 281 10.69 16.02 -13.17
N GLY A 282 11.12 16.21 -11.93
CA GLY A 282 12.47 15.88 -11.49
C GLY A 282 12.74 14.37 -11.37
N PHE A 283 11.74 13.59 -11.01
CA PHE A 283 11.91 12.14 -10.84
C PHE A 283 11.86 11.37 -12.16
N VAL A 284 11.09 11.85 -13.14
CA VAL A 284 10.71 11.07 -14.33
C VAL A 284 11.30 11.63 -15.61
N LEU A 285 11.30 12.98 -15.80
CA LEU A 285 11.67 13.59 -17.07
C LEU A 285 13.01 14.30 -17.03
N PHE A 286 13.28 15.09 -16.00
CA PHE A 286 14.42 15.98 -15.92
C PHE A 286 15.17 15.79 -14.59
N PRO A 287 15.97 14.71 -14.42
CA PRO A 287 16.70 14.44 -13.17
C PRO A 287 17.61 15.57 -12.73
N GLY A 288 18.04 16.44 -13.64
CA GLY A 288 18.82 17.65 -13.32
C GLY A 288 18.10 18.64 -12.40
N LEU A 289 16.75 18.68 -12.39
CA LEU A 289 15.97 19.51 -11.49
C LEU A 289 16.14 19.12 -10.01
N MET A 290 16.65 17.93 -9.72
CA MET A 290 16.92 17.48 -8.36
C MET A 290 18.13 18.20 -7.73
N ALA A 291 18.95 18.92 -8.49
CA ALA A 291 20.08 19.68 -7.96
C ALA A 291 19.66 20.77 -6.95
N ALA A 292 18.50 21.41 -7.13
CA ALA A 292 18.01 22.41 -6.20
C ALA A 292 17.59 21.81 -4.85
N PRO A 293 16.75 20.76 -4.77
CA PRO A 293 16.47 20.09 -3.51
C PRO A 293 17.71 19.41 -2.89
N GLU A 294 18.67 18.92 -3.69
CA GLU A 294 19.95 18.41 -3.17
C GLU A 294 20.74 19.50 -2.45
N ARG A 295 20.88 20.72 -3.02
CA ARG A 295 21.51 21.87 -2.34
C ARG A 295 20.79 22.20 -1.05
N ARG A 296 19.46 22.17 -1.04
CA ARG A 296 18.67 22.43 0.18
C ARG A 296 18.94 21.39 1.26
N ALA A 297 19.03 20.11 0.89
CA ALA A 297 19.35 19.02 1.83
C ALA A 297 20.78 19.17 2.40
N ARG A 298 21.76 19.50 1.56
CA ARG A 298 23.14 19.78 2.02
C ARG A 298 23.20 20.97 2.96
N SER A 299 22.49 22.07 2.67
CA SER A 299 22.38 23.21 3.58
C SER A 299 21.71 22.84 4.89
N HIS A 300 20.69 21.96 4.86
CA HIS A 300 20.03 21.45 6.05
C HIS A 300 21.01 20.62 6.90
N ALA A 301 21.75 19.71 6.29
CA ALA A 301 22.78 18.92 6.97
C ALA A 301 23.89 19.81 7.56
N LYS A 302 24.35 20.82 6.84
CA LYS A 302 25.37 21.76 7.33
C LYS A 302 24.92 22.51 8.59
N ARG A 303 23.65 22.89 8.68
CA ARG A 303 23.09 23.56 9.87
C ARG A 303 22.95 22.64 11.08
N GLN A 304 22.68 21.34 10.85
CA GLN A 304 22.42 20.38 11.94
C GLN A 304 23.64 19.60 12.40
N VAL A 305 24.66 19.45 11.54
CA VAL A 305 25.85 18.63 11.81
C VAL A 305 27.10 19.52 11.69
N PRO A 306 27.63 20.06 12.82
CA PRO A 306 28.83 20.91 12.84
C PRO A 306 30.09 20.17 12.35
N SER A 307 30.25 18.88 12.74
CA SER A 307 31.42 18.06 12.38
C SER A 307 31.48 17.80 10.87
N ASP A 308 32.58 18.20 10.23
CA ASP A 308 32.83 17.95 8.80
C ASP A 308 33.01 16.46 8.52
N VAL A 309 33.60 15.71 9.44
CA VAL A 309 33.79 14.25 9.31
C VAL A 309 32.43 13.56 9.31
N LEU A 310 31.61 13.81 10.32
CA LEU A 310 30.28 13.22 10.40
C LEU A 310 29.40 13.65 9.22
N ARG A 311 29.48 14.91 8.79
CA ARG A 311 28.71 15.41 7.66
C ARG A 311 29.07 14.72 6.34
N ARG A 312 30.36 14.39 6.12
CA ARG A 312 30.79 13.60 4.97
C ARG A 312 30.18 12.21 4.98
N LEU A 313 30.15 11.52 6.13
CA LEU A 313 29.53 10.20 6.29
C LEU A 313 28.01 10.22 6.06
N LEU A 314 27.35 11.35 6.33
CA LEU A 314 25.91 11.57 6.17
C LEU A 314 25.52 12.17 4.81
N THR A 315 26.48 12.45 3.93
CA THR A 315 26.20 13.02 2.61
C THR A 315 26.01 11.89 1.58
N PRO A 316 24.81 11.74 0.96
CA PRO A 316 24.59 10.75 -0.07
C PRO A 316 25.42 11.01 -1.32
N VAL A 317 25.93 9.93 -1.93
CA VAL A 317 26.59 9.95 -3.24
C VAL A 317 25.58 9.71 -4.38
N ASP A 318 24.50 9.00 -4.10
CA ASP A 318 23.42 8.76 -5.05
C ASP A 318 22.62 10.03 -5.33
N ARG A 319 22.05 10.16 -6.51
CA ARG A 319 21.13 11.27 -6.83
C ARG A 319 19.92 11.25 -5.92
N MET A 320 19.46 12.45 -5.50
CA MET A 320 18.25 12.58 -4.68
C MET A 320 17.04 12.05 -5.44
N GLY A 321 16.30 11.15 -4.80
CA GLY A 321 15.10 10.52 -5.36
C GLY A 321 15.33 9.10 -5.88
N CYS A 322 16.58 8.70 -6.11
CA CYS A 322 16.90 7.30 -6.41
C CYS A 322 16.45 6.35 -5.27
N LYS A 323 16.55 6.82 -4.03
CA LYS A 323 15.93 6.26 -2.82
C LYS A 323 14.88 7.23 -2.29
N ARG A 324 14.01 6.76 -1.38
CA ARG A 324 13.02 7.63 -0.72
C ARG A 324 13.72 8.82 -0.05
N VAL A 325 13.31 10.03 -0.41
CA VAL A 325 13.76 11.26 0.25
C VAL A 325 13.03 11.38 1.59
N LEU A 326 13.78 11.61 2.67
CA LEU A 326 13.25 11.70 4.02
C LEU A 326 12.95 13.15 4.39
N LEU A 327 11.96 13.33 5.26
CA LEU A 327 11.60 14.62 5.86
C LEU A 327 11.84 14.53 7.36
N SER A 328 12.83 15.27 7.89
CA SER A 328 13.09 15.33 9.33
C SER A 328 13.80 16.61 9.71
N ASN A 329 13.48 17.16 10.90
CA ASN A 329 14.16 18.33 11.48
C ASN A 329 15.16 17.94 12.57
N ASP A 330 15.10 16.72 13.07
CA ASP A 330 15.82 16.28 14.28
C ASP A 330 16.72 15.04 14.04
N PHE A 331 16.50 14.28 12.97
CA PHE A 331 17.30 13.07 12.70
C PHE A 331 18.80 13.36 12.58
N LEU A 332 19.20 14.32 11.75
CA LEU A 332 20.62 14.60 11.57
C LEU A 332 21.24 15.20 12.84
N ALA A 333 20.50 16.05 13.56
CA ALA A 333 20.93 16.61 14.83
C ALA A 333 21.07 15.54 15.92
N SER A 334 20.19 14.54 15.95
CA SER A 334 20.30 13.44 16.93
C SER A 334 21.58 12.63 16.80
N LEU A 335 22.16 12.59 15.60
CA LEU A 335 23.43 11.89 15.35
C LEU A 335 24.67 12.65 15.86
N THR A 336 24.53 13.89 16.30
CA THR A 336 25.61 14.68 16.95
C THR A 336 25.63 14.53 18.45
N ARG A 337 24.67 13.81 19.05
CA ARG A 337 24.61 13.58 20.50
C ARG A 337 25.81 12.73 20.95
N PRO A 338 26.37 12.99 22.13
CA PRO A 338 27.57 12.28 22.61
C PRO A 338 27.34 10.77 22.86
N ASN A 339 26.09 10.39 23.13
CA ASN A 339 25.70 8.99 23.32
C ASN A 339 25.34 8.26 22.00
N VAL A 340 25.41 8.91 20.84
CA VAL A 340 25.09 8.31 19.53
C VAL A 340 26.36 8.07 18.73
N CYS A 341 26.53 6.85 18.24
CA CYS A 341 27.64 6.43 17.39
C CYS A 341 27.13 5.99 16.02
N LEU A 342 27.62 6.59 14.95
CA LEU A 342 27.34 6.18 13.57
C LEU A 342 28.41 5.21 13.09
N VAL A 343 28.01 4.00 12.67
CA VAL A 343 28.89 2.96 12.13
C VAL A 343 28.57 2.73 10.66
N THR A 344 29.58 2.87 9.80
CA THR A 344 29.43 2.69 8.33
C THR A 344 30.12 1.41 7.83
N VAL A 345 30.85 0.74 8.71
CA VAL A 345 31.49 -0.55 8.43
C VAL A 345 30.43 -1.66 8.40
N PRO A 346 30.53 -2.61 7.45
CA PRO A 346 29.59 -3.72 7.38
C PRO A 346 29.56 -4.56 8.66
N ILE A 347 28.38 -5.03 9.03
CA ILE A 347 28.20 -5.98 10.13
C ILE A 347 28.66 -7.36 9.64
N ALA A 348 29.59 -7.98 10.36
CA ALA A 348 30.05 -9.35 10.12
C ALA A 348 29.15 -10.39 10.78
N GLY A 349 28.59 -10.05 11.96
CA GLY A 349 27.72 -10.95 12.69
C GLY A 349 27.15 -10.34 13.96
N VAL A 350 26.39 -11.16 14.65
CA VAL A 350 25.83 -10.89 15.98
C VAL A 350 26.52 -11.80 16.98
N VAL A 351 26.86 -11.27 18.13
CA VAL A 351 27.43 -11.98 19.27
C VAL A 351 26.46 -11.94 20.46
N PRO A 352 26.64 -12.74 21.51
CA PRO A 352 25.67 -12.81 22.60
C PRO A 352 25.26 -11.44 23.19
N ASP A 353 26.20 -10.50 23.30
CA ASP A 353 25.99 -9.22 23.95
C ASP A 353 26.08 -8.02 22.96
N GLY A 354 25.95 -8.26 21.63
CA GLY A 354 26.04 -7.17 20.67
C GLY A 354 26.26 -7.57 19.22
N LEU A 355 26.94 -6.70 18.47
CA LEU A 355 27.26 -6.89 17.05
C LEU A 355 28.76 -6.71 16.83
N VAL A 356 29.31 -7.47 15.90
CA VAL A 356 30.71 -7.36 15.44
C VAL A 356 30.73 -6.88 13.98
N THR A 357 31.62 -5.92 13.69
CA THR A 357 31.84 -5.40 12.34
C THR A 357 32.88 -6.25 11.57
N ALA A 358 32.96 -6.02 10.25
CA ALA A 358 33.97 -6.67 9.40
C ALA A 358 35.43 -6.36 9.81
N GLU A 359 35.66 -5.30 10.58
CA GLU A 359 36.97 -4.93 11.15
C GLU A 359 37.22 -5.57 12.53
N GLY A 360 36.30 -6.41 13.01
CA GLY A 360 36.43 -7.09 14.30
C GLY A 360 36.06 -6.24 15.52
N ILE A 361 35.51 -5.03 15.30
CA ILE A 361 35.10 -4.16 16.41
C ILE A 361 33.72 -4.60 16.91
N GLU A 362 33.65 -4.87 18.21
CA GLU A 362 32.41 -5.24 18.90
C GLU A 362 31.67 -4.01 19.44
N TYR A 363 30.36 -3.99 19.24
CA TYR A 363 29.45 -2.97 19.77
C TYR A 363 28.42 -3.64 20.67
N ARG A 364 28.53 -3.38 21.96
CA ARG A 364 27.55 -3.89 22.95
C ARG A 364 26.15 -3.39 22.63
N ALA A 365 25.17 -4.26 22.75
CA ALA A 365 23.77 -3.95 22.63
C ALA A 365 22.90 -4.81 23.56
N ASP A 366 22.01 -4.17 24.31
CA ASP A 366 20.96 -4.82 25.10
C ASP A 366 19.67 -4.94 24.26
N VAL A 367 19.52 -4.04 23.29
CA VAL A 367 18.36 -3.99 22.35
C VAL A 367 18.86 -3.84 20.92
N LEU A 368 18.35 -4.70 20.03
CA LEU A 368 18.64 -4.67 18.59
C LEU A 368 17.37 -4.36 17.78
N ILE A 369 17.37 -3.24 17.06
CA ILE A 369 16.23 -2.77 16.28
C ILE A 369 16.55 -2.85 14.78
N PHE A 370 15.81 -3.69 14.06
CA PHE A 370 15.92 -3.75 12.61
C PHE A 370 15.04 -2.67 11.97
N ALA A 371 15.66 -1.64 11.38
CA ALA A 371 15.02 -0.64 10.54
C ALA A 371 15.33 -0.91 9.05
N THR A 372 15.32 -2.17 8.67
CA THR A 372 15.85 -2.72 7.41
C THR A 372 14.83 -2.78 6.28
N GLY A 373 13.62 -2.25 6.53
CA GLY A 373 12.56 -2.12 5.53
C GLY A 373 11.74 -3.39 5.31
N PHE A 374 11.20 -3.55 4.10
CA PHE A 374 10.16 -4.53 3.79
C PHE A 374 10.48 -5.33 2.53
N GLN A 375 9.87 -6.51 2.41
CA GLN A 375 9.94 -7.37 1.24
C GLN A 375 8.92 -6.90 0.17
N ALA A 376 9.10 -5.68 -0.34
CA ALA A 376 8.13 -5.03 -1.23
C ALA A 376 7.95 -5.76 -2.58
N THR A 377 8.94 -6.55 -3.00
CA THR A 377 8.89 -7.36 -4.22
C THR A 377 8.32 -8.76 -4.01
N ASN A 378 7.85 -9.07 -2.78
CA ASN A 378 7.15 -10.32 -2.46
C ASN A 378 5.95 -10.04 -1.54
N PRO A 379 4.91 -9.34 -2.03
CA PRO A 379 3.76 -8.93 -1.21
C PRO A 379 2.83 -10.08 -0.81
N LEU A 380 2.86 -11.20 -1.51
CA LEU A 380 2.00 -12.35 -1.22
C LEU A 380 2.54 -13.24 -0.10
N GLY A 381 3.86 -13.27 0.05
CA GLY A 381 4.49 -14.12 1.06
C GLY A 381 4.22 -15.61 0.86
N SER A 382 3.51 -16.20 1.81
CA SER A 382 3.10 -17.61 1.80
C SER A 382 1.73 -17.84 1.16
N ILE A 383 1.03 -16.78 0.74
CA ILE A 383 -0.29 -16.93 0.09
C ILE A 383 -0.07 -17.55 -1.29
N LYS A 384 -0.68 -18.72 -1.51
CA LYS A 384 -0.65 -19.40 -2.80
C LYS A 384 -1.86 -18.92 -3.63
N VAL A 385 -1.59 -18.34 -4.79
CA VAL A 385 -2.64 -17.90 -5.74
C VAL A 385 -2.43 -18.66 -7.04
N VAL A 386 -3.42 -19.48 -7.42
CA VAL A 386 -3.38 -20.36 -8.60
C VAL A 386 -4.46 -19.90 -9.57
N GLY A 387 -4.07 -19.49 -10.74
CA GLY A 387 -4.94 -19.01 -11.80
C GLY A 387 -5.45 -20.15 -12.71
N ARG A 388 -5.84 -19.77 -13.92
CA ARG A 388 -6.25 -20.71 -14.97
C ARG A 388 -5.13 -21.73 -15.25
N ASN A 389 -5.51 -22.96 -15.57
CA ASN A 389 -4.57 -24.03 -15.94
C ASN A 389 -3.51 -24.37 -14.86
N GLY A 390 -3.77 -24.04 -13.60
CA GLY A 390 -2.89 -24.40 -12.49
C GLY A 390 -1.65 -23.53 -12.34
N VAL A 391 -1.48 -22.48 -13.13
CA VAL A 391 -0.32 -21.57 -13.04
C VAL A 391 -0.38 -20.79 -11.74
N SER A 392 0.69 -20.83 -10.94
CA SER A 392 0.77 -20.01 -9.72
C SER A 392 1.22 -18.58 -10.03
N LEU A 393 0.69 -17.60 -9.26
CA LEU A 393 1.08 -16.20 -9.42
C LEU A 393 2.57 -15.98 -9.07
N THR A 394 3.11 -16.78 -8.14
CA THR A 394 4.54 -16.75 -7.81
C THR A 394 5.39 -17.19 -8.99
N GLU A 395 4.94 -18.20 -9.74
CA GLU A 395 5.63 -18.66 -10.94
C GLU A 395 5.51 -17.65 -12.08
N ALA A 396 4.31 -17.11 -12.32
CA ALA A 396 4.09 -16.05 -13.30
C ALA A 396 5.00 -14.82 -13.02
N TRP A 397 5.38 -14.61 -11.77
CA TRP A 397 6.25 -13.52 -11.31
C TRP A 397 7.71 -13.92 -11.08
N ARG A 398 8.14 -15.13 -11.46
CA ARG A 398 9.52 -15.60 -11.24
C ARG A 398 10.61 -14.67 -11.80
N ASN A 399 10.29 -13.96 -12.89
CA ASN A 399 11.17 -12.98 -13.54
C ASN A 399 10.87 -11.53 -13.13
N GLY A 400 10.24 -11.33 -11.96
CA GLY A 400 9.78 -10.04 -11.43
C GLY A 400 8.27 -9.87 -11.55
N MET A 401 7.69 -9.13 -10.60
CA MET A 401 6.25 -8.90 -10.56
C MET A 401 5.78 -8.12 -11.80
N GLN A 402 4.70 -8.59 -12.41
CA GLN A 402 4.11 -7.99 -13.62
C GLN A 402 2.59 -7.98 -13.52
N ALA A 403 1.98 -6.85 -13.88
CA ALA A 403 0.54 -6.74 -14.04
C ALA A 403 0.21 -5.55 -14.96
N ARG A 404 -0.82 -5.65 -15.75
CA ARG A 404 -1.31 -4.49 -16.50
C ARG A 404 -1.86 -3.44 -15.55
N LEU A 405 -1.30 -2.23 -15.59
CA LEU A 405 -1.61 -1.12 -14.67
C LEU A 405 -1.45 -1.50 -13.18
N GLY A 406 -0.71 -2.57 -12.85
CA GLY A 406 -0.64 -3.07 -11.48
C GLY A 406 -1.98 -3.57 -10.93
N ILE A 407 -2.95 -3.89 -11.80
CA ILE A 407 -4.33 -4.27 -11.43
C ILE A 407 -4.66 -5.69 -11.86
N ALA A 408 -4.40 -6.05 -13.11
CA ALA A 408 -4.81 -7.34 -13.69
C ALA A 408 -3.61 -8.13 -14.21
N VAL A 409 -3.65 -9.45 -14.02
CA VAL A 409 -2.61 -10.39 -14.46
C VAL A 409 -3.22 -11.36 -15.45
N ALA A 410 -2.53 -11.63 -16.54
CA ALA A 410 -2.94 -12.65 -17.52
C ALA A 410 -2.92 -14.04 -16.88
N ASP A 411 -3.84 -14.90 -17.28
CA ASP A 411 -4.12 -16.24 -16.72
C ASP A 411 -4.73 -16.25 -15.32
N PHE A 412 -5.15 -15.05 -14.82
CA PHE A 412 -5.83 -14.93 -13.54
C PHE A 412 -7.18 -14.19 -13.71
N PRO A 413 -8.20 -14.87 -14.25
CA PRO A 413 -9.52 -14.27 -14.47
C PRO A 413 -10.12 -13.78 -13.16
N ASN A 414 -10.85 -12.65 -13.21
CA ASN A 414 -11.54 -12.08 -12.04
C ASN A 414 -10.62 -11.73 -10.84
N LEU A 415 -9.29 -11.76 -11.04
CA LEU A 415 -8.31 -11.31 -10.05
C LEU A 415 -7.95 -9.83 -10.27
N PHE A 416 -8.00 -9.07 -9.20
CA PHE A 416 -7.57 -7.67 -9.19
C PHE A 416 -6.61 -7.39 -8.05
N LEU A 417 -5.57 -6.62 -8.33
CA LEU A 417 -4.58 -6.17 -7.36
C LEU A 417 -4.83 -4.69 -7.02
N LEU A 418 -4.75 -4.34 -5.74
CA LEU A 418 -4.71 -2.96 -5.26
C LEU A 418 -3.35 -2.70 -4.61
N GLY A 419 -2.62 -1.70 -5.14
CA GLY A 419 -1.21 -1.51 -4.79
C GLY A 419 -0.30 -2.58 -5.39
N GLY A 420 -0.66 -3.14 -6.55
CA GLY A 420 0.14 -4.13 -7.26
C GLY A 420 1.40 -3.55 -7.92
N PRO A 421 2.10 -4.33 -8.78
CA PRO A 421 3.37 -3.95 -9.38
C PRO A 421 3.31 -2.59 -10.08
N ASN A 422 4.39 -1.81 -9.93
CA ASN A 422 4.58 -0.50 -10.58
C ASN A 422 3.45 0.50 -10.31
N THR A 423 2.95 0.56 -9.08
CA THR A 423 1.92 1.52 -8.66
C THR A 423 2.32 2.40 -7.48
N GLY A 424 3.47 2.14 -6.88
CA GLY A 424 4.07 3.01 -5.87
C GLY A 424 4.49 4.36 -6.48
N LEU A 425 4.55 5.40 -5.66
CA LEU A 425 4.96 6.75 -6.06
C LEU A 425 6.13 7.25 -5.19
N GLY A 426 7.11 7.84 -5.84
CA GLY A 426 8.21 8.53 -5.15
C GLY A 426 7.87 9.97 -4.74
N HIS A 427 6.83 10.57 -5.34
CA HIS A 427 6.56 12.01 -5.30
C HIS A 427 5.15 12.39 -4.81
N ASN A 428 4.18 11.50 -4.88
CA ASN A 428 2.77 11.78 -4.59
C ASN A 428 2.13 10.70 -3.71
N SER A 429 0.83 10.80 -3.44
CA SER A 429 0.08 9.90 -2.57
C SER A 429 -0.28 8.58 -3.26
N VAL A 430 0.08 7.47 -2.63
CA VAL A 430 -0.34 6.12 -3.06
C VAL A 430 -1.86 5.94 -2.96
N VAL A 431 -2.54 6.70 -2.08
CA VAL A 431 -4.00 6.65 -1.95
C VAL A 431 -4.69 7.09 -3.25
N PHE A 432 -4.13 8.08 -3.96
CA PHE A 432 -4.63 8.49 -5.29
C PHE A 432 -4.54 7.33 -6.30
N MET A 433 -3.45 6.57 -6.29
CA MET A 433 -3.28 5.41 -7.16
C MET A 433 -4.28 4.30 -6.82
N LEU A 434 -4.50 4.03 -5.53
CA LEU A 434 -5.51 3.08 -5.07
C LEU A 434 -6.93 3.48 -5.50
N GLU A 435 -7.29 4.76 -5.40
CA GLU A 435 -8.58 5.25 -5.87
C GLU A 435 -8.77 5.07 -7.38
N ALA A 436 -7.72 5.28 -8.18
CA ALA A 436 -7.74 5.04 -9.62
C ALA A 436 -7.93 3.55 -9.94
N GLN A 437 -7.26 2.67 -9.20
CA GLN A 437 -7.38 1.22 -9.33
C GLN A 437 -8.78 0.73 -8.94
N ILE A 438 -9.29 1.15 -7.79
CA ILE A 438 -10.65 0.83 -7.32
C ILE A 438 -11.69 1.22 -8.37
N ARG A 439 -11.55 2.41 -8.96
CA ARG A 439 -12.44 2.85 -10.05
C ARG A 439 -12.37 1.93 -11.27
N HIS A 440 -11.15 1.50 -11.63
CA HIS A 440 -10.94 0.58 -12.75
C HIS A 440 -11.59 -0.77 -12.49
N VAL A 441 -11.40 -1.34 -11.30
CA VAL A 441 -12.04 -2.59 -10.87
C VAL A 441 -13.56 -2.49 -11.00
N LEU A 442 -14.18 -1.44 -10.43
CA LEU A 442 -15.62 -1.23 -10.55
C LEU A 442 -16.11 -1.12 -11.99
N ARG A 443 -15.30 -0.57 -12.89
CA ARG A 443 -15.62 -0.54 -14.32
C ARG A 443 -15.55 -1.92 -14.96
N CYS A 444 -14.57 -2.74 -14.58
CA CYS A 444 -14.51 -4.14 -15.02
C CYS A 444 -15.76 -4.91 -14.58
N LEU A 445 -16.16 -4.77 -13.32
CA LEU A 445 -17.37 -5.42 -12.79
C LEU A 445 -18.64 -4.97 -13.53
N ARG A 446 -18.79 -3.66 -13.78
CA ARG A 446 -19.93 -3.12 -14.55
C ARG A 446 -19.94 -3.61 -15.99
N SER A 447 -18.77 -3.58 -16.66
CA SER A 447 -18.64 -4.05 -18.03
C SER A 447 -18.97 -5.53 -18.16
N LEU A 448 -18.59 -6.34 -17.16
CA LEU A 448 -18.92 -7.74 -17.12
C LEU A 448 -20.43 -7.97 -16.95
N LYS A 449 -21.09 -7.21 -16.05
CA LYS A 449 -22.55 -7.24 -15.87
C LYS A 449 -23.28 -6.85 -17.15
N GLN A 450 -22.86 -5.76 -17.82
CA GLN A 450 -23.47 -5.27 -19.07
C GLN A 450 -23.35 -6.28 -20.23
N ARG A 451 -22.33 -7.12 -20.23
CA ARG A 451 -22.08 -8.15 -21.26
C ARG A 451 -22.66 -9.52 -20.90
N ASN A 452 -23.27 -9.64 -19.75
CA ASN A 452 -23.70 -10.91 -19.20
C ASN A 452 -22.57 -11.98 -19.15
N ALA A 453 -21.30 -11.54 -19.08
CA ALA A 453 -20.15 -12.43 -19.04
C ALA A 453 -19.85 -12.90 -17.61
N THR A 454 -19.23 -14.07 -17.46
CA THR A 454 -18.89 -14.67 -16.16
C THR A 454 -17.49 -14.31 -15.69
N SER A 455 -16.57 -14.04 -16.63
CA SER A 455 -15.19 -13.69 -16.31
C SER A 455 -14.64 -12.54 -17.14
N VAL A 456 -13.69 -11.81 -16.55
CA VAL A 456 -12.89 -10.75 -17.17
C VAL A 456 -11.41 -10.98 -16.88
N GLU A 457 -10.59 -10.93 -17.93
CA GLU A 457 -9.17 -11.22 -17.86
C GLU A 457 -8.39 -10.31 -18.79
N VAL A 458 -7.21 -9.84 -18.40
CA VAL A 458 -6.34 -9.09 -19.30
C VAL A 458 -5.73 -10.01 -20.35
N ARG A 459 -5.70 -9.55 -21.61
CA ARG A 459 -5.08 -10.31 -22.70
C ARG A 459 -3.56 -10.41 -22.51
N PRO A 460 -2.93 -11.60 -22.62
CA PRO A 460 -1.49 -11.78 -22.40
C PRO A 460 -0.62 -10.87 -23.26
N GLU A 461 -0.95 -10.71 -24.54
CA GLU A 461 -0.22 -9.85 -25.48
C GLU A 461 -0.30 -8.37 -25.07
N VAL A 462 -1.43 -7.94 -24.51
CA VAL A 462 -1.62 -6.57 -24.03
C VAL A 462 -0.82 -6.32 -22.75
N GLN A 463 -0.79 -7.29 -21.83
CA GLN A 463 0.06 -7.20 -20.65
C GLN A 463 1.54 -7.13 -21.05
N ALA A 464 1.99 -8.02 -21.91
CA ALA A 464 3.38 -8.06 -22.37
C ALA A 464 3.80 -6.75 -23.07
N ALA A 465 2.94 -6.20 -23.95
CA ALA A 465 3.18 -4.92 -24.60
C ALA A 465 3.23 -3.76 -23.60
N PHE A 466 2.35 -3.78 -22.59
CA PHE A 466 2.35 -2.79 -21.51
C PHE A 466 3.66 -2.83 -20.72
N ILE A 467 4.13 -4.02 -20.32
CA ILE A 467 5.37 -4.19 -19.55
C ILE A 467 6.59 -3.72 -20.36
N ARG A 468 6.71 -4.11 -21.64
CA ARG A 468 7.80 -3.61 -22.51
C ARG A 468 7.84 -2.08 -22.60
N ARG A 469 6.68 -1.43 -22.69
CA ARG A 469 6.59 0.04 -22.70
C ARG A 469 6.97 0.65 -21.36
N LEU A 470 6.52 0.04 -20.28
CA LEU A 470 6.80 0.48 -18.91
C LEU A 470 8.30 0.39 -18.59
N ASP A 471 8.97 -0.70 -19.00
CA ASP A 471 10.44 -0.86 -18.86
C ASP A 471 11.20 0.24 -19.61
N LYS A 472 10.78 0.59 -20.82
CA LYS A 472 11.36 1.71 -21.59
C LYS A 472 11.20 3.06 -20.88
N TRP A 473 10.04 3.30 -20.26
CA TRP A 473 9.82 4.53 -19.48
C TRP A 473 10.67 4.56 -18.22
N MET A 474 10.78 3.41 -17.54
CA MET A 474 11.53 3.28 -16.30
C MET A 474 13.01 3.64 -16.48
N GLN A 475 13.64 3.29 -17.62
CA GLN A 475 15.04 3.58 -17.90
C GLN A 475 15.38 5.09 -17.89
N ARG A 476 14.40 5.95 -18.14
CA ARG A 476 14.58 7.41 -18.15
C ARG A 476 14.47 8.04 -16.77
N THR A 477 14.04 7.28 -15.77
CA THR A 477 13.77 7.77 -14.43
C THR A 477 15.01 7.78 -13.54
N ILE A 478 14.98 8.61 -12.52
CA ILE A 478 16.04 8.68 -11.53
C ILE A 478 16.22 7.38 -10.73
N TRP A 479 15.22 6.52 -10.71
CA TRP A 479 15.24 5.27 -9.92
C TRP A 479 16.16 4.19 -10.46
N LEU A 480 16.60 4.32 -11.71
CA LEU A 480 17.61 3.45 -12.34
C LEU A 480 18.97 4.14 -12.55
N SER A 481 19.24 5.24 -11.83
CA SER A 481 20.50 5.99 -11.91
C SER A 481 21.69 5.33 -11.19
N GLY A 482 21.59 4.03 -10.82
CA GLY A 482 22.69 3.23 -10.28
C GLY A 482 22.63 2.95 -8.79
N CYS A 483 21.65 3.48 -8.03
CA CYS A 483 21.52 3.17 -6.60
C CYS A 483 20.86 1.79 -6.35
N ARG A 484 21.28 1.13 -5.30
CA ARG A 484 20.58 -0.06 -4.77
C ARG A 484 19.47 0.40 -3.82
N SER A 485 18.22 0.18 -4.20
CA SER A 485 17.06 0.54 -3.38
C SER A 485 16.07 -0.64 -3.27
N TRP A 486 15.16 -0.60 -2.30
CA TRP A 486 14.09 -1.58 -2.16
C TRP A 486 13.04 -1.52 -3.29
N TYR A 487 13.16 -0.55 -4.19
CA TYR A 487 12.35 -0.44 -5.40
C TYR A 487 12.69 -1.52 -6.42
N LEU A 488 13.92 -2.04 -6.38
CA LEU A 488 14.45 -3.00 -7.33
C LEU A 488 14.26 -4.43 -6.83
N ASP A 489 13.89 -5.31 -7.74
CA ASP A 489 13.90 -6.75 -7.51
C ASP A 489 15.33 -7.32 -7.59
N ARG A 490 15.47 -8.63 -7.39
CA ARG A 490 16.75 -9.35 -7.47
C ARG A 490 17.46 -9.24 -8.82
N ASN A 491 16.70 -8.94 -9.89
CA ASN A 491 17.21 -8.79 -11.25
C ASN A 491 17.53 -7.32 -11.59
N GLY A 492 17.44 -6.40 -10.61
CA GLY A 492 17.67 -4.97 -10.80
C GLY A 492 16.54 -4.23 -11.52
N ARG A 493 15.37 -4.85 -11.74
CA ARG A 493 14.20 -4.20 -12.32
C ARG A 493 13.41 -3.47 -11.26
N ASN A 494 12.95 -2.27 -11.57
CA ASN A 494 12.02 -1.56 -10.70
C ASN A 494 10.59 -2.05 -10.94
N THR A 495 10.14 -2.96 -10.09
CA THR A 495 8.79 -3.53 -10.12
C THR A 495 7.84 -2.84 -9.14
N THR A 496 8.29 -1.78 -8.46
CA THR A 496 7.56 -1.14 -7.37
C THR A 496 6.91 0.18 -7.80
N LEU A 497 7.68 1.08 -8.46
CA LEU A 497 7.25 2.45 -8.74
C LEU A 497 6.64 2.62 -10.12
N TRP A 498 5.72 3.58 -10.23
CA TRP A 498 5.15 4.03 -11.50
C TRP A 498 6.07 5.05 -12.17
N PRO A 499 6.50 4.83 -13.43
CA PRO A 499 7.47 5.69 -14.12
C PRO A 499 6.80 6.86 -14.84
N GLY A 500 5.90 7.57 -14.20
CA GLY A 500 5.19 8.68 -14.82
C GLY A 500 4.41 9.52 -13.84
N PHE A 501 3.69 10.48 -14.37
CA PHE A 501 2.74 11.29 -13.62
C PHE A 501 1.56 10.45 -13.15
N SER A 502 1.10 10.69 -11.93
CA SER A 502 -0.05 9.96 -11.38
C SER A 502 -1.36 10.29 -12.10
N ILE A 503 -1.50 11.53 -12.63
CA ILE A 503 -2.63 11.89 -13.50
C ILE A 503 -2.65 11.06 -14.80
N GLY A 504 -1.47 10.81 -15.39
CA GLY A 504 -1.34 9.95 -16.56
C GLY A 504 -1.72 8.49 -16.28
N TYR A 505 -1.45 7.99 -15.07
CA TYR A 505 -1.93 6.70 -14.60
C TYR A 505 -3.46 6.69 -14.47
N TRP A 506 -4.03 7.70 -13.80
CA TRP A 506 -5.47 7.86 -13.64
C TRP A 506 -6.21 7.85 -14.98
N LEU A 507 -5.71 8.60 -16.00
CA LEU A 507 -6.29 8.60 -17.34
C LEU A 507 -6.30 7.22 -17.99
N ARG A 508 -5.22 6.42 -17.80
CA ARG A 508 -5.13 5.05 -18.33
C ARG A 508 -6.11 4.09 -17.65
N THR A 509 -6.43 4.31 -16.38
CA THR A 509 -7.41 3.49 -15.64
C THR A 509 -8.86 3.80 -16.00
N LEU A 510 -9.13 4.88 -16.76
CA LEU A 510 -10.48 5.23 -17.16
C LEU A 510 -11.09 4.30 -18.22
N ARG A 511 -10.28 3.56 -18.95
CA ARG A 511 -10.74 2.74 -20.08
C ARG A 511 -10.70 1.25 -19.77
N VAL A 512 -11.84 0.60 -19.91
CA VAL A 512 -11.99 -0.85 -19.96
C VAL A 512 -12.58 -1.18 -21.33
N SER A 513 -11.89 -1.97 -22.14
CA SER A 513 -12.31 -2.32 -23.50
C SER A 513 -11.91 -3.75 -23.85
N GLU A 514 -12.60 -4.36 -24.79
CA GLU A 514 -12.32 -5.70 -25.31
C GLU A 514 -10.95 -5.80 -26.00
N ARG A 515 -10.41 -4.67 -26.46
CA ARG A 515 -9.02 -4.62 -26.96
C ARG A 515 -7.99 -4.95 -25.86
N HIS A 516 -8.36 -4.72 -24.58
CA HIS A 516 -7.47 -4.94 -23.45
C HIS A 516 -7.83 -6.16 -22.62
N TYR A 517 -9.12 -6.50 -22.59
CA TYR A 517 -9.66 -7.56 -21.74
C TYR A 517 -10.45 -8.56 -22.58
N ARG A 518 -10.36 -9.82 -22.20
CA ARG A 518 -11.26 -10.87 -22.65
C ARG A 518 -12.42 -10.94 -21.65
N PHE A 519 -13.63 -10.96 -22.15
CA PHE A 519 -14.84 -11.26 -21.41
C PHE A 519 -15.35 -12.60 -21.94
N ALA A 520 -15.53 -13.57 -21.06
CA ALA A 520 -15.94 -14.92 -21.47
C ALA A 520 -17.12 -15.41 -20.64
N ASP A 521 -17.99 -16.18 -21.27
CA ASP A 521 -19.01 -17.00 -20.62
C ASP A 521 -18.47 -18.38 -20.30
N THR A 522 -19.02 -19.01 -19.25
CA THR A 522 -18.64 -20.39 -18.86
C THR A 522 -18.97 -21.43 -19.96
N ALA A 523 -20.01 -21.22 -20.75
CA ALA A 523 -20.36 -22.09 -21.87
C ALA A 523 -19.29 -22.11 -22.98
N ALA A 524 -18.70 -20.96 -23.32
CA ALA A 524 -17.68 -20.86 -24.37
C ALA A 524 -16.29 -21.36 -23.94
N ALA A 525 -16.04 -21.51 -22.63
CA ALA A 525 -14.75 -21.99 -22.13
C ALA A 525 -14.59 -23.54 -22.30
N ASN A 526 -15.68 -24.28 -22.36
CA ASN A 526 -15.63 -25.74 -22.55
C ASN A 526 -15.40 -26.11 -24.02
N GLU A 527 -15.94 -25.38 -24.98
CA GLU A 527 -15.75 -25.67 -26.41
C GLU A 527 -14.32 -25.44 -26.91
N GLY A 528 -13.59 -24.47 -26.32
CA GLY A 528 -12.18 -24.19 -26.67
C GLY A 528 -11.18 -25.24 -26.18
N THR A 529 -11.54 -26.02 -25.16
CA THR A 529 -10.65 -27.05 -24.58
C THR A 529 -10.80 -28.38 -25.32
N GLU A 530 -11.99 -28.69 -25.84
CA GLU A 530 -12.23 -29.87 -26.66
C GLU A 530 -11.64 -29.74 -28.07
N ALA A 531 -11.62 -28.54 -28.65
CA ALA A 531 -11.00 -28.28 -29.96
C ALA A 531 -9.46 -28.35 -29.97
N GLN A 532 -8.80 -28.11 -28.81
CA GLN A 532 -7.32 -28.26 -28.68
C GLN A 532 -6.88 -29.68 -28.29
N ALA A 533 -7.79 -30.55 -27.89
CA ALA A 533 -7.48 -31.95 -27.61
C ALA A 533 -7.61 -32.86 -28.83
N LEU A 534 -8.04 -32.33 -29.99
CA LEU A 534 -8.28 -33.05 -31.26
C LEU A 534 -7.29 -32.65 -32.38
N HIS A 535 -6.22 -31.91 -32.07
CA HIS A 535 -5.10 -31.64 -33.00
C HIS A 535 -3.74 -32.01 -32.34
#